data_94e188d70dd0a3cf3297905c1b7c9a6f
#
_entry.id   94e188d70dd0a3cf3297905c1b7c9a6f
#
_cell.length_a   1.000
_cell.length_b   1.000
_cell.length_c   1.000
_cell.angle_alpha   90.00
_cell.angle_beta   90.00
_cell.angle_gamma   90.00
#
_symmetry.space_group_name_H-M   'P 1'
#
loop_
_entity.id
_entity.type
_entity.pdbx_description
1 polymer ?
#
loop_
_entity_poly.entity_id
_entity_poly.type
_entity_poly.pdbx_seq_one_letter_code
_entity_poly.pdbx_strand_id
1 'polypeptide(L)'
;MKILVGVFVVLVLLGGLALSLPFLVDLNKYQDQYKPVIEEALNRKIQLQDIRLTVWPRIGARVSGFSVLDDPAFSSGPFASLSSLDVGVKLMPLLSRSVEVEEITLHNPVITVIKNKNGVLNAATIGRKGVPVPEKPSRAPIPSPEGPLKILALLAVDRVSIDGGKLTYRDLSAANPVDYVVQDLEFLLREVRLGQTPHLHVAALVQPFKVPMTLDGTFGPLKESMDIDAINFQLAIGKTDFTITGSAAGNDATLNISSQVINTANLPMTLPLKQPVELKDFTIVADVKGQEAKLTALAFQLFDGQVKGQGKMIAGSEVPPFKGAVTIQGLQLGPALAAVAETPLSVSGTAGADLSLQGRGFSMPDLTKALEGSGHVAIKDGKIEGVNILQEVVAALNVVGMTLGEAKATAFSTIETDLMIKQGMINVQRLLMDSHDFQATGGGTIGFDQRLNLLVNLNLSQEVSQKLAGASPVVRVALKDGRLSLPLTVTGTAHAPSYGVDMKGLTGKVQEQVKKKVEEAVDGLLKGTTKPKDLEKEGKELLKGLFGR
;
A
#
# COMPACT_ATOMS: atom_id res chain seq x y z
N MET A 1 17.93 43.60 60.25
CA MET A 1 16.82 44.30 59.57
C MET A 1 17.29 45.26 58.47
N LYS A 2 18.25 46.18 58.73
CA LYS A 2 18.73 47.17 57.69
C LYS A 2 19.38 46.50 56.45
N ILE A 3 20.13 45.40 56.63
CA ILE A 3 20.77 44.65 55.50
C ILE A 3 19.73 43.95 54.63
N LEU A 4 18.70 43.34 55.23
CA LEU A 4 17.59 42.68 54.52
C LEU A 4 16.76 43.68 53.72
N VAL A 5 16.52 44.90 54.24
CA VAL A 5 15.83 45.97 53.53
C VAL A 5 16.71 46.46 52.35
N GLY A 6 18.02 46.61 52.57
CA GLY A 6 18.96 46.99 51.51
C GLY A 6 19.01 45.97 50.35
N VAL A 7 19.08 44.66 50.69
CA VAL A 7 19.03 43.59 49.68
C VAL A 7 17.70 43.59 48.94
N PHE A 8 16.57 43.78 49.64
CA PHE A 8 15.26 43.86 49.02
C PHE A 8 15.14 45.07 48.06
N VAL A 9 15.62 46.25 48.46
CA VAL A 9 15.63 47.44 47.57
C VAL A 9 16.49 47.22 46.35
N VAL A 10 17.68 46.58 46.50
CA VAL A 10 18.52 46.25 45.36
C VAL A 10 17.85 45.27 44.41
N LEU A 11 17.18 44.23 44.93
CA LEU A 11 16.42 43.25 44.14
C LEU A 11 15.24 43.89 43.42
N VAL A 12 14.52 44.83 44.06
CA VAL A 12 13.43 45.60 43.40
C VAL A 12 13.97 46.53 42.33
N LEU A 13 15.10 47.19 42.53
CA LEU A 13 15.75 48.01 41.52
C LEU A 13 16.28 47.21 40.33
N LEU A 14 16.91 46.06 40.59
CA LEU A 14 17.36 45.13 39.55
C LEU A 14 16.18 44.51 38.80
N GLY A 15 15.11 44.15 39.49
CA GLY A 15 13.84 43.66 38.88
C GLY A 15 13.17 44.76 38.03
N GLY A 16 13.12 46.00 38.54
CA GLY A 16 12.60 47.15 37.80
C GLY A 16 13.43 47.46 36.55
N LEU A 17 14.76 47.41 36.67
CA LEU A 17 15.67 47.58 35.53
C LEU A 17 15.49 46.44 34.48
N ALA A 18 15.41 45.22 34.94
CA ALA A 18 15.16 44.06 34.04
C ALA A 18 13.81 44.20 33.31
N LEU A 19 12.74 44.59 34.03
CA LEU A 19 11.43 44.83 33.45
C LEU A 19 11.40 46.03 32.48
N SER A 20 12.33 46.98 32.60
CA SER A 20 12.44 48.11 31.69
C SER A 20 13.24 47.79 30.41
N LEU A 21 14.06 46.73 30.37
CA LEU A 21 14.89 46.37 29.21
C LEU A 21 14.09 46.29 27.90
N PRO A 22 12.89 45.66 27.81
CA PRO A 22 12.10 45.63 26.59
C PRO A 22 11.69 46.99 26.04
N PHE A 23 11.63 48.00 26.90
CA PHE A 23 11.28 49.39 26.53
C PHE A 23 12.50 50.23 26.15
N LEU A 24 13.69 49.84 26.57
CA LEU A 24 14.95 50.55 26.32
C LEU A 24 15.66 50.08 25.06
N VAL A 25 15.48 48.79 24.68
CA VAL A 25 16.16 48.17 23.53
C VAL A 25 15.15 47.89 22.44
N ASP A 26 15.14 48.73 21.41
CA ASP A 26 14.31 48.54 20.22
C ASP A 26 15.10 47.77 19.14
N LEU A 27 14.83 46.46 19.04
CA LEU A 27 15.48 45.58 18.07
C LEU A 27 14.99 45.83 16.62
N ASN A 28 13.86 46.50 16.45
CA ASN A 28 13.31 46.80 15.13
C ASN A 28 14.20 47.76 14.33
N LYS A 29 14.98 48.60 15.01
CA LYS A 29 15.98 49.50 14.38
C LYS A 29 17.05 48.77 13.58
N TYR A 30 17.24 47.48 13.82
CA TYR A 30 18.26 46.63 13.16
C TYR A 30 17.67 45.74 12.06
N GLN A 31 16.37 45.93 11.71
CA GLN A 31 15.70 45.09 10.68
C GLN A 31 16.44 45.11 9.34
N ASP A 32 16.95 46.26 8.94
CA ASP A 32 17.68 46.45 7.69
C ASP A 32 19.02 45.71 7.66
N GLN A 33 19.53 45.25 8.79
CA GLN A 33 20.77 44.50 8.89
C GLN A 33 20.56 42.99 8.82
N TYR A 34 19.59 42.45 9.56
CA TYR A 34 19.38 40.98 9.60
C TYR A 34 18.40 40.48 8.56
N LYS A 35 17.44 41.26 8.10
CA LYS A 35 16.46 40.87 7.08
C LYS A 35 17.13 40.44 5.76
N PRO A 36 18.07 41.18 5.17
CA PRO A 36 18.77 40.75 3.96
C PRO A 36 19.53 39.43 4.14
N VAL A 37 20.14 39.22 5.31
CA VAL A 37 20.89 38.00 5.62
C VAL A 37 19.97 36.78 5.63
N ILE A 38 18.77 36.91 6.24
CA ILE A 38 17.78 35.85 6.27
C ILE A 38 17.20 35.62 4.86
N GLU A 39 16.87 36.66 4.12
CA GLU A 39 16.40 36.56 2.74
C GLU A 39 17.41 35.88 1.82
N GLU A 40 18.70 36.20 2.01
CA GLU A 40 19.77 35.56 1.26
C GLU A 40 19.92 34.08 1.61
N ALA A 41 19.87 33.74 2.90
CA ALA A 41 19.98 32.35 3.36
C ALA A 41 18.80 31.49 2.89
N LEU A 42 17.58 32.04 2.88
CA LEU A 42 16.37 31.34 2.46
C LEU A 42 16.15 31.38 0.95
N ASN A 43 16.81 32.29 0.22
CA ASN A 43 16.53 32.65 -1.17
C ASN A 43 15.03 33.00 -1.36
N ARG A 44 14.47 33.72 -0.40
CA ARG A 44 13.05 34.12 -0.32
C ARG A 44 12.92 35.47 0.34
N LYS A 45 11.91 36.25 -0.09
CA LYS A 45 11.53 37.46 0.61
C LYS A 45 10.86 37.12 1.93
N ILE A 46 11.19 37.86 2.97
CA ILE A 46 10.55 37.76 4.28
C ILE A 46 9.79 39.04 4.65
N GLN A 47 8.72 38.85 5.42
CA GLN A 47 8.00 39.92 6.10
C GLN A 47 8.11 39.65 7.60
N LEU A 48 8.26 40.75 8.33
CA LEU A 48 8.42 40.73 9.77
C LEU A 48 7.76 42.00 10.32
N GLN A 49 6.88 41.83 11.31
CA GLN A 49 6.20 42.97 11.91
C GLN A 49 7.01 43.59 13.03
N ASP A 50 7.44 42.79 14.00
CA ASP A 50 8.03 43.30 15.23
C ASP A 50 8.95 42.29 15.92
N ILE A 51 10.02 42.81 16.56
CA ILE A 51 10.86 42.04 17.48
C ILE A 51 10.92 42.77 18.80
N ARG A 52 10.54 42.06 19.89
CA ARG A 52 10.58 42.59 21.26
C ARG A 52 11.37 41.66 22.17
N LEU A 53 12.13 42.27 23.07
CA LEU A 53 12.67 41.55 24.21
C LEU A 53 11.54 41.17 25.17
N THR A 54 11.62 40.00 25.78
CA THR A 54 10.71 39.53 26.83
C THR A 54 11.50 39.30 28.10
N VAL A 55 10.91 39.60 29.26
CA VAL A 55 11.50 39.33 30.57
C VAL A 55 10.58 38.48 31.43
N TRP A 56 9.31 38.40 31.06
CA TRP A 56 8.29 37.56 31.72
C TRP A 56 7.42 36.85 30.68
N PRO A 57 7.05 35.59 30.85
CA PRO A 57 7.44 34.67 31.94
C PRO A 57 8.92 34.24 31.85
N ARG A 58 9.61 34.47 30.74
CA ARG A 58 11.02 34.11 30.50
C ARG A 58 11.77 35.27 29.84
N ILE A 59 13.07 35.31 30.12
CA ILE A 59 13.98 36.22 29.43
C ILE A 59 14.22 35.69 28.02
N GLY A 60 14.09 36.59 27.02
CA GLY A 60 14.25 36.15 25.64
C GLY A 60 13.83 37.22 24.63
N ALA A 61 13.40 36.75 23.46
CA ALA A 61 12.89 37.60 22.39
C ALA A 61 11.62 36.99 21.78
N ARG A 62 10.67 37.84 21.44
CA ARG A 62 9.48 37.51 20.65
C ARG A 62 9.55 38.19 19.29
N VAL A 63 9.42 37.37 18.24
CA VAL A 63 9.32 37.81 16.85
C VAL A 63 7.87 37.66 16.44
N SER A 64 7.21 38.71 16.02
CA SER A 64 5.78 38.72 15.66
C SER A 64 5.58 38.92 14.17
N GLY A 65 4.58 38.22 13.60
CA GLY A 65 4.15 38.37 12.21
C GLY A 65 5.24 38.04 11.19
N PHE A 66 5.99 36.95 11.44
CA PHE A 66 7.01 36.47 10.51
C PHE A 66 6.38 35.65 9.39
N SER A 67 6.74 35.98 8.14
CA SER A 67 6.37 35.16 6.97
C SER A 67 7.49 35.12 5.94
N VAL A 68 7.57 33.97 5.27
CA VAL A 68 8.45 33.69 4.14
C VAL A 68 7.58 33.59 2.90
N LEU A 69 7.76 34.45 1.92
CA LEU A 69 6.99 34.43 0.69
C LEU A 69 7.41 33.19 -0.15
N ASP A 70 6.45 32.66 -0.90
CA ASP A 70 6.74 31.54 -1.80
C ASP A 70 7.48 32.02 -3.07
N ASP A 71 8.00 31.07 -3.83
CA ASP A 71 8.49 31.32 -5.19
C ASP A 71 7.27 31.66 -6.08
N PRO A 72 7.29 32.81 -6.79
CA PRO A 72 6.19 33.20 -7.67
C PRO A 72 5.80 32.14 -8.72
N ALA A 73 6.72 31.20 -9.04
CA ALA A 73 6.43 30.07 -9.93
C ALA A 73 5.44 29.07 -9.35
N PHE A 74 5.23 29.07 -8.02
CA PHE A 74 4.32 28.14 -7.32
C PHE A 74 3.10 28.87 -6.75
N SER A 75 3.29 29.99 -6.07
CA SER A 75 2.22 30.70 -5.38
C SER A 75 2.54 32.19 -5.19
N SER A 76 1.52 33.03 -5.16
CA SER A 76 1.64 34.44 -4.75
C SER A 76 1.52 34.63 -3.23
N GLY A 77 1.18 33.58 -2.50
CA GLY A 77 1.04 33.62 -1.04
C GLY A 77 2.33 33.28 -0.29
N PRO A 78 2.29 33.20 1.04
CA PRO A 78 3.43 32.77 1.82
C PRO A 78 3.66 31.25 1.69
N PHE A 79 4.93 30.85 1.58
CA PHE A 79 5.37 29.47 1.79
C PHE A 79 5.19 29.07 3.25
N ALA A 80 5.62 29.94 4.17
CA ALA A 80 5.50 29.75 5.60
C ALA A 80 5.16 31.07 6.30
N SER A 81 4.34 31.02 7.33
CA SER A 81 4.03 32.14 8.21
C SER A 81 3.80 31.67 9.63
N LEU A 82 3.97 32.51 10.61
CA LEU A 82 3.65 32.25 12.01
C LEU A 82 3.19 33.52 12.71
N SER A 83 2.34 33.37 13.72
CA SER A 83 1.83 34.50 14.52
C SER A 83 2.95 35.08 15.36
N SER A 84 3.69 34.23 16.06
CA SER A 84 4.91 34.64 16.78
C SER A 84 5.88 33.46 16.96
N LEU A 85 7.15 33.82 17.11
CA LEU A 85 8.24 32.92 17.51
C LEU A 85 8.79 33.45 18.83
N ASP A 86 8.76 32.65 19.88
CA ASP A 86 9.36 32.96 21.17
C ASP A 86 10.68 32.20 21.31
N VAL A 87 11.75 32.90 21.64
CA VAL A 87 13.06 32.34 21.95
C VAL A 87 13.43 32.69 23.37
N GLY A 88 13.40 31.73 24.27
CA GLY A 88 13.82 31.86 25.66
C GLY A 88 15.30 31.58 25.83
N VAL A 89 15.98 32.31 26.68
CA VAL A 89 17.40 32.16 26.99
C VAL A 89 17.64 31.96 28.49
N LYS A 90 18.69 31.23 28.85
CA LYS A 90 19.05 30.98 30.25
C LYS A 90 19.65 32.21 30.89
N LEU A 91 19.15 32.56 32.09
CA LEU A 91 19.58 33.75 32.82
C LEU A 91 21.05 33.67 33.26
N MET A 92 21.49 32.53 33.82
CA MET A 92 22.85 32.42 34.39
C MET A 92 23.96 32.57 33.35
N PRO A 93 23.91 31.87 32.19
CA PRO A 93 24.85 32.09 31.09
C PRO A 93 24.84 33.53 30.57
N LEU A 94 23.66 34.17 30.51
CA LEU A 94 23.53 35.54 30.05
C LEU A 94 24.30 36.53 30.94
N LEU A 95 24.32 36.30 32.26
CA LEU A 95 25.12 37.09 33.19
C LEU A 95 26.63 36.94 32.95
N SER A 96 27.06 35.83 32.38
CA SER A 96 28.44 35.53 31.97
C SER A 96 28.73 35.97 30.52
N ARG A 97 27.81 36.72 29.88
CA ARG A 97 27.86 37.14 28.46
C ARG A 97 27.83 35.97 27.46
N SER A 98 27.29 34.83 27.87
CA SER A 98 27.01 33.69 27.01
C SER A 98 25.50 33.58 26.76
N VAL A 99 25.09 33.42 25.48
CA VAL A 99 23.69 33.24 25.11
C VAL A 99 23.44 31.76 24.91
N GLU A 100 22.69 31.18 25.85
CA GLU A 100 22.24 29.78 25.72
C GLU A 100 20.72 29.79 25.53
N VAL A 101 20.27 29.17 24.43
CA VAL A 101 18.84 29.04 24.12
C VAL A 101 18.24 27.94 25.01
N GLU A 102 17.22 28.29 25.77
CA GLU A 102 16.48 27.35 26.62
C GLU A 102 15.28 26.76 25.87
N GLU A 103 14.51 27.62 25.21
CA GLU A 103 13.25 27.24 24.58
C GLU A 103 13.02 27.98 23.25
N ILE A 104 12.42 27.27 22.30
CA ILE A 104 11.92 27.84 21.03
C ILE A 104 10.47 27.43 20.90
N THR A 105 9.55 28.40 20.82
CA THR A 105 8.11 28.16 20.64
C THR A 105 7.59 28.88 19.39
N LEU A 106 6.98 28.12 18.48
CA LEU A 106 6.32 28.65 17.29
C LEU A 106 4.81 28.65 17.52
N HIS A 107 4.18 29.81 17.44
CA HIS A 107 2.74 29.95 17.59
C HIS A 107 2.04 30.06 16.25
N ASN A 108 1.07 29.16 16.03
CA ASN A 108 0.24 29.09 14.83
C ASN A 108 1.05 29.11 13.52
N PRO A 109 2.12 28.31 13.37
CA PRO A 109 2.82 28.26 12.10
C PRO A 109 1.93 27.64 11.03
N VAL A 110 1.91 28.27 9.85
CA VAL A 110 1.22 27.77 8.66
C VAL A 110 2.26 27.56 7.58
N ILE A 111 2.35 26.34 7.07
CA ILE A 111 3.28 25.96 5.99
C ILE A 111 2.47 25.40 4.82
N THR A 112 2.77 25.86 3.60
CA THR A 112 2.12 25.35 2.38
C THR A 112 3.16 24.77 1.44
N VAL A 113 3.14 23.44 1.30
CA VAL A 113 3.99 22.70 0.36
C VAL A 113 3.19 22.42 -0.90
N ILE A 114 3.69 22.88 -2.04
CA ILE A 114 3.06 22.73 -3.36
C ILE A 114 3.98 21.90 -4.25
N LYS A 115 3.46 20.80 -4.80
CA LYS A 115 4.07 20.06 -5.89
C LYS A 115 3.44 20.54 -7.19
N ASN A 116 4.24 21.11 -8.09
CA ASN A 116 3.74 21.61 -9.37
C ASN A 116 3.49 20.45 -10.37
N LYS A 117 2.96 20.79 -11.55
CA LYS A 117 2.66 19.82 -12.62
C LYS A 117 3.88 19.05 -13.14
N ASN A 118 5.09 19.57 -12.91
CA ASN A 118 6.35 18.93 -13.29
C ASN A 118 6.95 18.08 -12.17
N GLY A 119 6.23 17.87 -11.06
CA GLY A 119 6.70 17.08 -9.92
C GLY A 119 7.63 17.83 -8.96
N VAL A 120 7.91 19.11 -9.19
CA VAL A 120 8.84 19.90 -8.37
C VAL A 120 8.10 20.50 -7.17
N LEU A 121 8.72 20.40 -5.97
CA LEU A 121 8.22 21.01 -4.73
C LEU A 121 8.69 22.45 -4.59
N ASN A 122 7.82 23.35 -4.14
CA ASN A 122 8.21 24.73 -3.80
C ASN A 122 9.28 24.78 -2.69
N ALA A 123 9.29 23.84 -1.77
CA ALA A 123 10.33 23.69 -0.75
C ALA A 123 11.74 23.40 -1.32
N ALA A 124 11.83 22.79 -2.50
CA ALA A 124 13.10 22.40 -3.11
C ALA A 124 13.96 23.58 -3.58
N THR A 125 13.38 24.78 -3.70
CA THR A 125 14.07 26.01 -4.14
C THR A 125 14.50 26.91 -2.98
N ILE A 126 14.22 26.53 -1.72
CA ILE A 126 14.66 27.25 -0.51
C ILE A 126 16.18 27.10 -0.35
N GLY A 127 16.89 28.19 -0.07
CA GLY A 127 18.33 28.22 0.15
C GLY A 127 19.20 27.97 -1.10
N ARG A 128 18.59 27.80 -2.27
CA ARG A 128 19.33 27.58 -3.54
C ARG A 128 19.40 28.87 -4.35
N LYS A 129 20.60 29.40 -4.56
CA LYS A 129 20.83 30.53 -5.47
C LYS A 129 21.11 30.00 -6.88
N GLY A 130 20.31 30.43 -7.86
CA GLY A 130 20.67 30.43 -9.28
C GLY A 130 20.90 29.10 -9.96
N VAL A 131 20.38 28.00 -9.43
CA VAL A 131 20.40 26.72 -10.16
C VAL A 131 19.14 26.63 -10.99
N PRO A 132 19.22 26.58 -12.35
CA PRO A 132 18.08 26.26 -13.18
C PRO A 132 17.47 24.93 -12.70
N VAL A 133 16.15 24.87 -12.56
CA VAL A 133 15.44 23.62 -12.25
C VAL A 133 15.82 22.63 -13.34
N PRO A 134 16.47 21.49 -13.05
CA PRO A 134 16.83 20.52 -14.07
C PRO A 134 15.55 20.00 -14.73
N GLU A 135 15.46 20.02 -16.05
CA GLU A 135 14.36 19.41 -16.83
C GLU A 135 14.28 17.88 -16.69
N LYS A 136 15.25 17.29 -15.99
CA LYS A 136 15.25 15.85 -15.64
C LYS A 136 15.56 15.71 -14.15
N PRO A 137 14.90 14.77 -13.43
CA PRO A 137 15.18 14.52 -12.02
C PRO A 137 16.64 14.06 -11.86
N SER A 138 17.50 15.02 -11.58
CA SER A 138 18.85 14.75 -11.10
C SER A 138 18.71 14.29 -9.66
N ARG A 139 19.35 13.17 -9.31
CA ARG A 139 19.48 12.61 -7.97
C ARG A 139 19.62 13.73 -6.95
N ALA A 140 18.56 14.01 -6.19
CA ALA A 140 18.65 14.91 -5.07
C ALA A 140 19.65 14.29 -4.08
N PRO A 141 20.70 15.01 -3.64
CA PRO A 141 21.52 14.54 -2.54
C PRO A 141 20.61 14.41 -1.33
N ILE A 142 20.69 13.27 -0.65
CA ILE A 142 20.16 13.14 0.71
C ILE A 142 20.74 14.29 1.51
N PRO A 143 19.96 15.06 2.29
CA PRO A 143 20.50 16.16 3.08
C PRO A 143 21.69 15.66 3.90
N SER A 144 22.80 16.41 3.85
CA SER A 144 23.97 16.12 4.68
C SER A 144 23.57 15.94 6.15
N PRO A 145 24.34 15.16 6.94
CA PRO A 145 24.06 14.90 8.35
C PRO A 145 24.06 16.15 9.27
N GLU A 146 24.18 17.33 8.72
CA GLU A 146 24.05 18.64 9.40
C GLU A 146 22.62 19.16 9.36
N GLY A 147 21.65 18.31 9.75
CA GLY A 147 20.24 18.68 9.79
C GLY A 147 19.88 19.55 11.01
N PRO A 148 18.64 20.08 11.04
CA PRO A 148 18.14 20.92 12.14
C PRO A 148 18.32 20.29 13.53
N LEU A 149 18.17 18.98 13.64
CA LEU A 149 18.34 18.26 14.92
C LEU A 149 19.76 18.38 15.47
N LYS A 150 20.80 18.32 14.61
CA LYS A 150 22.21 18.51 15.03
C LYS A 150 22.44 19.94 15.55
N ILE A 151 21.88 20.94 14.86
CA ILE A 151 21.97 22.33 15.29
C ILE A 151 21.31 22.50 16.67
N LEU A 152 20.11 21.95 16.88
CA LEU A 152 19.40 22.00 18.16
C LEU A 152 20.19 21.27 19.26
N ALA A 153 20.78 20.11 18.97
CA ALA A 153 21.58 19.35 19.91
C ALA A 153 22.87 20.08 20.32
N LEU A 154 23.54 20.76 19.38
CA LEU A 154 24.72 21.57 19.65
C LEU A 154 24.40 22.84 20.43
N LEU A 155 23.24 23.46 20.19
CA LEU A 155 22.73 24.60 20.96
C LEU A 155 22.21 24.18 22.35
N ALA A 156 22.15 22.88 22.62
CA ALA A 156 21.65 22.32 23.88
C ALA A 156 20.27 22.89 24.29
N VAL A 157 19.34 22.95 23.33
CA VAL A 157 17.99 23.48 23.52
C VAL A 157 17.19 22.53 24.39
N ASP A 158 16.61 23.02 25.49
CA ASP A 158 15.85 22.20 26.41
C ASP A 158 14.47 21.86 25.88
N ARG A 159 13.85 22.78 25.10
CA ARG A 159 12.51 22.61 24.56
C ARG A 159 12.35 23.28 23.19
N VAL A 160 11.73 22.57 22.26
CA VAL A 160 11.19 23.12 21.02
C VAL A 160 9.72 22.76 20.93
N SER A 161 8.85 23.74 20.72
CA SER A 161 7.41 23.52 20.62
C SER A 161 6.77 24.24 19.45
N ILE A 162 5.67 23.67 18.98
CA ILE A 162 4.73 24.25 18.02
C ILE A 162 3.35 24.18 18.65
N ASP A 163 2.66 25.30 18.70
CA ASP A 163 1.30 25.42 19.21
C ASP A 163 0.36 25.83 18.06
N GLY A 164 -0.64 25.01 17.74
CA GLY A 164 -1.68 25.31 16.76
C GLY A 164 -1.19 25.39 15.30
N GLY A 165 -0.19 24.59 14.94
CA GLY A 165 0.40 24.59 13.61
C GLY A 165 -0.54 24.04 12.52
N LYS A 166 -0.31 24.45 11.27
CA LYS A 166 -1.01 23.95 10.08
C LYS A 166 -0.01 23.68 8.96
N LEU A 167 -0.04 22.45 8.41
CA LEU A 167 0.71 22.08 7.21
C LEU A 167 -0.27 21.69 6.11
N THR A 168 -0.16 22.33 4.94
CA THR A 168 -0.94 21.98 3.76
C THR A 168 -0.01 21.40 2.71
N TYR A 169 -0.32 20.23 2.18
CA TYR A 169 0.33 19.64 1.00
C TYR A 169 -0.66 19.60 -0.16
N ARG A 170 -0.27 20.22 -1.27
CA ARG A 170 -1.05 20.31 -2.51
C ARG A 170 -0.28 19.70 -3.67
N ASP A 171 -0.79 18.61 -4.25
CA ASP A 171 -0.21 17.98 -5.44
C ASP A 171 -0.96 18.40 -6.71
N LEU A 172 -0.38 19.33 -7.47
CA LEU A 172 -0.94 19.79 -8.74
C LEU A 172 -0.57 18.88 -9.93
N SER A 173 0.27 17.85 -9.73
CA SER A 173 0.59 16.87 -10.76
C SER A 173 -0.47 15.77 -10.87
N ALA A 174 -1.33 15.60 -9.88
CA ALA A 174 -2.43 14.66 -9.89
C ALA A 174 -3.57 15.13 -10.82
N ALA A 175 -4.27 14.17 -11.45
CA ALA A 175 -5.41 14.47 -12.33
C ALA A 175 -6.55 15.19 -11.59
N ASN A 176 -6.77 14.84 -10.31
CA ASN A 176 -7.69 15.50 -9.40
C ASN A 176 -6.91 15.94 -8.14
N PRO A 177 -6.43 17.18 -8.09
CA PRO A 177 -5.68 17.67 -6.94
C PRO A 177 -6.51 17.62 -5.65
N VAL A 178 -5.93 17.05 -4.60
CA VAL A 178 -6.50 17.03 -3.25
C VAL A 178 -5.52 17.69 -2.30
N ASP A 179 -6.02 18.60 -1.46
CA ASP A 179 -5.23 19.18 -0.39
C ASP A 179 -5.24 18.24 0.83
N TYR A 180 -4.08 17.76 1.21
CA TYR A 180 -3.88 17.09 2.49
C TYR A 180 -3.46 18.13 3.51
N VAL A 181 -4.21 18.24 4.59
CA VAL A 181 -3.97 19.25 5.61
C VAL A 181 -3.79 18.57 6.96
N VAL A 182 -2.64 18.82 7.58
CA VAL A 182 -2.39 18.56 8.99
C VAL A 182 -2.71 19.84 9.72
N GLN A 183 -3.73 19.85 10.56
CA GLN A 183 -4.16 21.01 11.32
C GLN A 183 -4.11 20.73 12.82
N ASP A 184 -4.19 21.78 13.61
CA ASP A 184 -4.09 21.73 15.06
C ASP A 184 -2.82 20.98 15.50
N LEU A 185 -1.71 21.25 14.75
CA LEU A 185 -0.43 20.58 15.00
C LEU A 185 0.17 21.11 16.31
N GLU A 186 0.28 20.21 17.25
CA GLU A 186 1.05 20.36 18.48
C GLU A 186 2.33 19.54 18.33
N PHE A 187 3.47 20.14 18.58
CA PHE A 187 4.77 19.50 18.56
C PHE A 187 5.54 19.90 19.81
N LEU A 188 6.14 18.93 20.47
CA LEU A 188 6.95 19.16 21.64
C LEU A 188 8.15 18.21 21.63
N LEU A 189 9.34 18.80 21.52
CA LEU A 189 10.61 18.10 21.61
C LEU A 189 11.38 18.62 22.81
N ARG A 190 11.79 17.73 23.71
CA ARG A 190 12.50 18.06 24.95
C ARG A 190 13.86 17.39 25.01
N GLU A 191 14.76 17.96 25.81
CA GLU A 191 16.08 17.41 26.15
C GLU A 191 16.97 17.14 24.94
N VAL A 192 16.97 18.07 23.97
CA VAL A 192 17.75 17.96 22.73
C VAL A 192 19.19 18.32 23.00
N ARG A 193 19.94 17.37 23.56
CA ARG A 193 21.38 17.53 23.89
C ARG A 193 22.12 16.25 23.56
N LEU A 194 23.42 16.42 23.23
CA LEU A 194 24.29 15.27 23.09
C LEU A 194 24.36 14.44 24.38
N GLY A 195 24.31 13.13 24.25
CA GLY A 195 24.31 12.20 25.37
C GLY A 195 22.97 12.04 26.09
N GLN A 196 21.92 12.80 25.73
CA GLN A 196 20.57 12.68 26.28
C GLN A 196 19.64 11.89 25.35
N THR A 197 18.52 11.47 25.89
CA THR A 197 17.45 10.76 25.17
C THR A 197 16.25 11.70 25.00
N PRO A 198 16.18 12.44 23.88
CA PRO A 198 15.07 13.36 23.64
C PRO A 198 13.70 12.67 23.68
N HIS A 199 12.72 13.40 24.19
CA HIS A 199 11.32 13.02 24.15
C HIS A 199 10.59 13.85 23.08
N LEU A 200 9.88 13.19 22.19
CA LEU A 200 9.07 13.79 21.13
C LEU A 200 7.59 13.48 21.36
N HIS A 201 6.78 14.53 21.36
CA HIS A 201 5.33 14.44 21.31
C HIS A 201 4.82 15.23 20.11
N VAL A 202 3.95 14.62 19.30
CA VAL A 202 3.28 15.26 18.15
C VAL A 202 1.81 14.88 18.19
N ALA A 203 0.93 15.87 18.12
CA ALA A 203 -0.50 15.63 17.95
C ALA A 203 -1.03 16.49 16.80
N ALA A 204 -1.97 15.96 16.01
CA ALA A 204 -2.53 16.66 14.86
C ALA A 204 -3.85 16.03 14.39
N LEU A 205 -4.61 16.77 13.58
CA LEU A 205 -5.78 16.29 12.87
C LEU A 205 -5.50 16.26 11.36
N VAL A 206 -5.66 15.07 10.74
CA VAL A 206 -5.39 14.88 9.31
C VAL A 206 -6.67 15.04 8.50
N GLN A 207 -6.70 16.02 7.59
CA GLN A 207 -7.78 16.28 6.64
C GLN A 207 -7.43 15.72 5.25
N PRO A 208 -8.40 15.32 4.43
CA PRO A 208 -9.85 15.46 4.61
C PRO A 208 -10.50 14.40 5.49
N PHE A 209 -9.75 13.42 5.99
CA PHE A 209 -10.28 12.23 6.69
C PHE A 209 -10.76 12.51 8.12
N LYS A 210 -10.41 13.66 8.70
CA LYS A 210 -10.71 14.04 10.10
C LYS A 210 -10.19 13.00 11.12
N VAL A 211 -9.03 12.43 10.82
CA VAL A 211 -8.41 11.40 11.67
C VAL A 211 -7.41 12.06 12.61
N PRO A 212 -7.58 11.96 13.95
CA PRO A 212 -6.58 12.39 14.91
C PRO A 212 -5.36 11.47 14.85
N MET A 213 -4.18 12.06 14.96
CA MET A 213 -2.90 11.37 14.99
C MET A 213 -2.08 11.86 16.19
N THR A 214 -1.50 10.95 16.93
CA THR A 214 -0.60 11.27 18.05
C THR A 214 0.62 10.36 17.99
N LEU A 215 1.81 10.95 18.03
CA LEU A 215 3.09 10.26 18.16
C LEU A 215 3.72 10.68 19.48
N ASP A 216 4.07 9.73 20.33
CA ASP A 216 4.71 10.00 21.62
C ASP A 216 5.83 8.99 21.86
N GLY A 217 6.96 9.46 22.39
CA GLY A 217 8.05 8.57 22.72
C GLY A 217 9.42 9.22 22.77
N THR A 218 10.44 8.37 22.73
CA THR A 218 11.83 8.78 22.91
C THR A 218 12.73 8.23 21.81
N PHE A 219 13.84 8.90 21.58
CA PHE A 219 14.90 8.43 20.69
C PHE A 219 16.27 8.86 21.22
N GLY A 220 17.28 8.03 21.07
CA GLY A 220 18.61 8.34 21.59
C GLY A 220 19.25 7.22 22.37
N PRO A 221 20.30 7.51 23.18
CA PRO A 221 20.90 8.82 23.36
C PRO A 221 21.51 9.39 22.06
N LEU A 222 21.47 10.73 21.93
CA LEU A 222 22.05 11.42 20.77
C LEU A 222 23.57 11.42 20.87
N LYS A 223 24.25 10.90 19.86
CA LYS A 223 25.73 10.92 19.74
C LYS A 223 26.20 12.13 18.93
N GLU A 224 27.49 12.44 18.98
CA GLU A 224 28.09 13.47 18.13
C GLU A 224 27.93 13.16 16.63
N SER A 225 27.97 11.86 16.28
CA SER A 225 27.67 11.35 14.93
C SER A 225 26.19 11.46 14.53
N MET A 226 25.30 11.86 15.45
CA MET A 226 23.84 11.85 15.34
C MET A 226 23.25 10.44 15.21
N ASP A 227 24.00 9.42 15.62
CA ASP A 227 23.47 8.06 15.73
C ASP A 227 22.45 7.98 16.88
N ILE A 228 21.45 7.14 16.71
CA ILE A 228 20.35 6.92 17.64
C ILE A 228 20.34 5.43 17.98
N ASP A 229 20.74 5.10 19.22
CA ASP A 229 20.85 3.70 19.65
C ASP A 229 19.47 3.06 19.84
N ALA A 230 18.48 3.83 20.27
CA ALA A 230 17.14 3.34 20.47
C ALA A 230 16.09 4.35 19.99
N ILE A 231 15.08 3.86 19.30
CA ILE A 231 13.85 4.56 18.91
C ILE A 231 12.70 3.81 19.60
N ASN A 232 11.86 4.53 20.35
CA ASN A 232 10.70 3.97 21.04
C ASN A 232 9.53 4.96 20.92
N PHE A 233 8.62 4.73 19.99
CA PHE A 233 7.44 5.56 19.79
C PHE A 233 6.16 4.76 19.85
N GLN A 234 5.12 5.39 20.39
CA GLN A 234 3.73 5.00 20.26
C GLN A 234 3.07 5.96 19.27
N LEU A 235 2.52 5.42 18.19
CA LEU A 235 1.80 6.19 17.18
C LEU A 235 0.33 5.76 17.19
N ALA A 236 -0.56 6.67 17.55
CA ALA A 236 -2.00 6.46 17.41
C ALA A 236 -2.52 7.17 16.16
N ILE A 237 -3.28 6.46 15.32
CA ILE A 237 -3.97 6.99 14.14
C ILE A 237 -5.46 6.63 14.28
N GLY A 238 -6.29 7.61 14.63
CA GLY A 238 -7.69 7.37 14.97
C GLY A 238 -7.80 6.45 16.19
N LYS A 239 -8.24 5.22 15.95
CA LYS A 239 -8.37 4.17 16.98
C LYS A 239 -7.34 3.04 16.79
N THR A 240 -6.33 3.25 15.99
CA THR A 240 -5.29 2.25 15.72
C THR A 240 -3.99 2.68 16.36
N ASP A 241 -3.43 1.82 17.20
CA ASP A 241 -2.17 2.06 17.90
C ASP A 241 -1.05 1.26 17.24
N PHE A 242 0.08 1.93 17.02
CA PHE A 242 1.31 1.33 16.53
C PHE A 242 2.43 1.54 17.53
N THR A 243 3.22 0.50 17.75
CA THR A 243 4.50 0.60 18.45
C THR A 243 5.61 0.61 17.42
N ILE A 244 6.49 1.61 17.50
CA ILE A 244 7.63 1.78 16.60
C ILE A 244 8.90 1.70 17.44
N THR A 245 9.75 0.71 17.16
CA THR A 245 11.06 0.56 17.81
C THR A 245 12.16 0.46 16.76
N GLY A 246 13.40 0.79 17.13
CA GLY A 246 14.49 0.70 16.19
C GLY A 246 15.76 1.42 16.62
N SER A 247 16.65 1.61 15.67
CA SER A 247 17.90 2.37 15.80
C SER A 247 18.27 2.99 14.46
N ALA A 248 19.13 4.03 14.49
CA ALA A 248 19.66 4.66 13.28
C ALA A 248 21.13 5.04 13.49
N ALA A 249 21.96 4.82 12.46
CA ALA A 249 23.37 5.18 12.47
C ALA A 249 23.79 5.68 11.07
N GLY A 250 24.15 6.93 10.95
CA GLY A 250 24.44 7.57 9.67
C GLY A 250 23.24 7.47 8.71
N ASN A 251 23.40 6.73 7.60
CA ASN A 251 22.35 6.48 6.60
C ASN A 251 21.68 5.12 6.77
N ASP A 252 21.98 4.40 7.83
CA ASP A 252 21.45 3.07 8.11
C ASP A 252 20.45 3.15 9.25
N ALA A 253 19.37 2.37 9.16
CA ALA A 253 18.37 2.27 10.22
C ALA A 253 17.75 0.87 10.25
N THR A 254 17.40 0.44 11.45
CA THR A 254 16.54 -0.74 11.65
C THR A 254 15.27 -0.29 12.32
N LEU A 255 14.12 -0.66 11.78
CA LEU A 255 12.79 -0.29 12.28
C LEU A 255 11.92 -1.54 12.46
N ASN A 256 11.23 -1.59 13.58
CA ASN A 256 10.19 -2.57 13.86
C ASN A 256 8.90 -1.80 14.19
N ILE A 257 7.84 -2.06 13.41
CA ILE A 257 6.53 -1.45 13.58
C ILE A 257 5.51 -2.55 13.82
N SER A 258 4.75 -2.45 14.88
CA SER A 258 3.73 -3.44 15.21
C SER A 258 2.41 -2.78 15.63
N SER A 259 1.31 -3.49 15.41
CA SER A 259 -0.04 -3.12 15.87
C SER A 259 -0.86 -4.37 16.13
N GLN A 260 -1.63 -4.39 17.20
CA GLN A 260 -2.50 -5.53 17.48
C GLN A 260 -3.66 -5.64 16.51
N VAL A 261 -4.29 -4.50 16.18
CA VAL A 261 -5.43 -4.44 15.26
C VAL A 261 -5.36 -3.13 14.46
N ILE A 262 -5.36 -3.25 13.13
CA ILE A 262 -5.52 -2.13 12.21
C ILE A 262 -6.88 -2.25 11.56
N ASN A 263 -7.79 -1.31 11.86
CA ASN A 263 -9.03 -1.18 11.11
C ASN A 263 -8.84 -0.15 10.00
N THR A 264 -9.03 -0.56 8.76
CA THR A 264 -8.78 0.28 7.58
C THR A 264 -9.67 1.53 7.51
N ALA A 265 -10.83 1.53 8.20
CA ALA A 265 -11.68 2.72 8.30
C ALA A 265 -11.06 3.85 9.14
N ASN A 266 -10.07 3.53 9.99
CA ASN A 266 -9.40 4.51 10.84
C ASN A 266 -8.16 5.14 10.19
N LEU A 267 -7.75 4.66 9.02
CA LEU A 267 -6.56 5.15 8.33
C LEU A 267 -6.88 6.45 7.56
N PRO A 268 -5.97 7.42 7.52
CA PRO A 268 -6.15 8.68 6.79
C PRO A 268 -5.85 8.50 5.28
N MET A 269 -6.49 7.50 4.67
CA MET A 269 -6.36 7.21 3.23
C MET A 269 -7.60 6.52 2.69
N THR A 270 -7.86 6.69 1.41
CA THR A 270 -8.90 5.95 0.69
C THR A 270 -8.29 4.67 0.13
N LEU A 271 -8.75 3.53 0.59
CA LEU A 271 -8.41 2.23 0.05
C LEU A 271 -9.51 1.77 -0.92
N PRO A 272 -9.18 1.01 -1.99
CA PRO A 272 -10.17 0.47 -2.93
C PRO A 272 -10.91 -0.73 -2.32
N LEU A 273 -11.48 -0.54 -1.13
CA LEU A 273 -12.23 -1.53 -0.39
C LEU A 273 -13.71 -1.15 -0.35
N LYS A 274 -14.59 -2.13 -0.48
CA LYS A 274 -16.06 -1.95 -0.37
C LYS A 274 -16.53 -1.85 1.07
N GLN A 275 -15.81 -2.49 1.97
CA GLN A 275 -16.05 -2.45 3.41
C GLN A 275 -14.74 -2.38 4.18
N PRO A 276 -14.75 -1.82 5.40
CA PRO A 276 -13.59 -1.83 6.26
C PRO A 276 -13.09 -3.24 6.55
N VAL A 277 -11.78 -3.39 6.63
CA VAL A 277 -11.09 -4.66 6.89
C VAL A 277 -10.22 -4.50 8.13
N GLU A 278 -10.13 -5.55 8.94
CA GLU A 278 -9.25 -5.63 10.09
C GLU A 278 -8.04 -6.51 9.81
N LEU A 279 -6.85 -5.95 10.02
CA LEU A 279 -5.61 -6.71 10.07
C LEU A 279 -5.24 -6.89 11.54
N LYS A 280 -4.96 -8.13 11.95
CA LYS A 280 -4.55 -8.46 13.31
C LYS A 280 -3.07 -8.84 13.37
N ASP A 281 -2.43 -8.63 14.51
CA ASP A 281 -1.03 -9.00 14.79
C ASP A 281 -0.06 -8.48 13.70
N PHE A 282 -0.26 -7.23 13.29
CA PHE A 282 0.54 -6.61 12.25
C PHE A 282 1.95 -6.34 12.74
N THR A 283 2.93 -6.77 11.96
CA THR A 283 4.35 -6.53 12.22
C THR A 283 5.11 -6.27 10.93
N ILE A 284 5.95 -5.24 10.94
CA ILE A 284 6.95 -4.93 9.92
C ILE A 284 8.31 -4.86 10.59
N VAL A 285 9.31 -5.53 10.00
CA VAL A 285 10.73 -5.35 10.33
C VAL A 285 11.46 -4.92 9.07
N ALA A 286 12.10 -3.77 9.12
CA ALA A 286 12.78 -3.19 7.97
C ALA A 286 14.19 -2.73 8.33
N ASP A 287 15.15 -3.04 7.46
CA ASP A 287 16.53 -2.54 7.49
C ASP A 287 16.71 -1.56 6.33
N VAL A 288 17.18 -0.37 6.61
CA VAL A 288 17.55 0.63 5.61
C VAL A 288 19.07 0.74 5.59
N LYS A 289 19.70 0.62 4.43
CA LYS A 289 21.14 0.82 4.23
C LYS A 289 21.34 1.78 3.06
N GLY A 290 21.68 3.01 3.38
CA GLY A 290 21.78 4.09 2.41
C GLY A 290 20.45 4.27 1.64
N GLN A 291 20.41 3.86 0.37
CA GLN A 291 19.19 3.93 -0.45
C GLN A 291 18.42 2.61 -0.54
N GLU A 292 18.96 1.51 -0.08
CA GLU A 292 18.28 0.21 -0.08
C GLU A 292 17.47 0.06 1.19
N ALA A 293 16.16 -0.11 1.06
CA ALA A 293 15.24 -0.51 2.13
C ALA A 293 14.91 -2.00 1.95
N LYS A 294 15.24 -2.81 2.93
CA LYS A 294 14.95 -4.24 2.98
C LYS A 294 13.87 -4.50 4.00
N LEU A 295 12.72 -4.98 3.55
CA LEU A 295 11.67 -5.54 4.38
C LEU A 295 12.07 -6.96 4.76
N THR A 296 12.56 -7.14 5.99
CA THR A 296 13.05 -8.43 6.49
C THR A 296 11.91 -9.34 6.88
N ALA A 297 10.83 -8.75 7.43
CA ALA A 297 9.60 -9.43 7.75
C ALA A 297 8.40 -8.48 7.62
N LEU A 298 7.32 -9.01 7.06
CA LEU A 298 5.95 -8.52 7.14
C LEU A 298 5.10 -9.68 7.61
N ALA A 299 4.27 -9.48 8.62
CA ALA A 299 3.31 -10.49 9.06
C ALA A 299 2.03 -9.81 9.53
N PHE A 300 0.88 -10.41 9.21
CA PHE A 300 -0.43 -10.04 9.75
C PHE A 300 -1.44 -11.15 9.50
N GLN A 301 -2.53 -11.12 10.26
CA GLN A 301 -3.69 -11.98 10.03
C GLN A 301 -4.79 -11.20 9.31
N LEU A 302 -5.45 -11.83 8.36
CA LEU A 302 -6.51 -11.26 7.52
C LEU A 302 -7.51 -12.35 7.13
N PHE A 303 -8.80 -12.15 7.37
CA PHE A 303 -9.87 -13.11 7.05
C PHE A 303 -9.52 -14.54 7.52
N ASP A 304 -9.14 -14.69 8.79
CA ASP A 304 -8.69 -15.91 9.46
C ASP A 304 -7.41 -16.56 8.87
N GLY A 305 -6.86 -15.97 7.82
CA GLY A 305 -5.60 -16.40 7.23
C GLY A 305 -4.39 -15.61 7.73
N GLN A 306 -3.21 -16.18 7.52
CA GLN A 306 -1.92 -15.55 7.81
C GLN A 306 -1.26 -15.07 6.51
N VAL A 307 -0.82 -13.82 6.50
CA VAL A 307 -0.02 -13.23 5.41
C VAL A 307 1.38 -12.95 5.94
N LYS A 308 2.39 -13.45 5.22
CA LYS A 308 3.80 -13.16 5.46
C LYS A 308 4.44 -12.59 4.21
N GLY A 309 5.41 -11.69 4.40
CA GLY A 309 6.12 -11.08 3.29
C GLY A 309 7.55 -10.71 3.64
N GLN A 310 8.36 -10.61 2.61
CA GLN A 310 9.71 -10.05 2.66
C GLN A 310 10.04 -9.39 1.33
N GLY A 311 10.98 -8.46 1.34
CA GLY A 311 11.31 -7.79 0.08
C GLY A 311 12.40 -6.76 0.22
N LYS A 312 12.64 -6.07 -0.88
CA LYS A 312 13.55 -4.93 -0.91
C LYS A 312 13.13 -3.92 -1.96
N MET A 313 13.45 -2.67 -1.72
CA MET A 313 13.24 -1.57 -2.64
C MET A 313 14.41 -0.60 -2.60
N ILE A 314 14.56 0.19 -3.65
CA ILE A 314 15.51 1.29 -3.66
C ILE A 314 14.74 2.59 -3.44
N ALA A 315 14.97 3.20 -2.27
CA ALA A 315 14.38 4.48 -1.90
C ALA A 315 15.01 5.64 -2.70
N GLY A 316 14.36 6.81 -2.70
CA GLY A 316 14.88 8.01 -3.36
C GLY A 316 14.67 8.05 -4.88
N SER A 317 13.98 7.07 -5.47
CA SER A 317 13.50 7.10 -6.85
C SER A 317 12.03 7.54 -6.88
N GLU A 318 11.63 8.35 -7.86
CA GLU A 318 10.21 8.71 -8.08
C GLU A 318 9.33 7.46 -8.30
N VAL A 319 9.88 6.47 -8.99
CA VAL A 319 9.24 5.19 -9.27
C VAL A 319 10.16 4.08 -8.74
N PRO A 320 10.12 3.79 -7.43
CA PRO A 320 11.09 2.89 -6.79
C PRO A 320 10.94 1.46 -7.31
N PRO A 321 12.05 0.83 -7.74
CA PRO A 321 12.04 -0.59 -8.06
C PRO A 321 11.94 -1.41 -6.77
N PHE A 322 11.15 -2.46 -6.81
CA PHE A 322 10.98 -3.40 -5.70
C PHE A 322 11.03 -4.85 -6.15
N LYS A 323 11.37 -5.73 -5.23
CA LYS A 323 11.28 -7.18 -5.36
C LYS A 323 10.90 -7.77 -4.01
N GLY A 324 9.98 -8.75 -4.01
CA GLY A 324 9.57 -9.38 -2.75
C GLY A 324 8.91 -10.72 -2.97
N ALA A 325 8.65 -11.40 -1.87
CA ALA A 325 7.89 -12.63 -1.80
C ALA A 325 6.77 -12.47 -0.76
N VAL A 326 5.62 -13.05 -1.05
CA VAL A 326 4.44 -13.07 -0.17
C VAL A 326 3.93 -14.48 -0.09
N THR A 327 3.70 -14.97 1.12
CA THR A 327 3.04 -16.25 1.42
C THR A 327 1.72 -15.96 2.13
N ILE A 328 0.65 -16.58 1.65
CA ILE A 328 -0.70 -16.52 2.22
C ILE A 328 -1.10 -17.92 2.62
N GLN A 329 -1.62 -18.11 3.83
CA GLN A 329 -2.06 -19.39 4.34
C GLN A 329 -3.41 -19.28 5.04
N GLY A 330 -4.35 -20.12 4.68
CA GLY A 330 -5.62 -20.25 5.39
C GLY A 330 -6.62 -19.09 5.20
N LEU A 331 -6.44 -18.24 4.16
CA LEU A 331 -7.30 -17.09 3.91
C LEU A 331 -8.72 -17.53 3.53
N GLN A 332 -9.74 -17.03 4.24
CA GLN A 332 -11.15 -17.24 3.88
C GLN A 332 -11.51 -16.39 2.66
N LEU A 333 -11.68 -17.05 1.51
CA LEU A 333 -11.79 -16.37 0.23
C LEU A 333 -13.11 -15.60 0.07
N GLY A 334 -14.22 -16.11 0.60
CA GLY A 334 -15.53 -15.44 0.52
C GLY A 334 -15.50 -14.03 1.11
N PRO A 335 -15.16 -13.85 2.40
CA PRO A 335 -15.00 -12.52 3.01
C PRO A 335 -13.97 -11.63 2.31
N ALA A 336 -12.85 -12.22 1.83
CA ALA A 336 -11.80 -11.48 1.14
C ALA A 336 -12.30 -10.88 -0.19
N LEU A 337 -13.02 -11.66 -1.00
CA LEU A 337 -13.60 -11.17 -2.25
C LEU A 337 -14.71 -10.14 -2.00
N ALA A 338 -15.57 -10.36 -1.00
CA ALA A 338 -16.61 -9.41 -0.63
C ALA A 338 -16.06 -8.05 -0.20
N ALA A 339 -14.85 -8.02 0.35
CA ALA A 339 -14.20 -6.76 0.75
C ALA A 339 -13.69 -5.92 -0.45
N VAL A 340 -13.38 -6.54 -1.59
CA VAL A 340 -12.74 -5.84 -2.73
C VAL A 340 -13.63 -5.74 -3.97
N ALA A 341 -14.63 -6.59 -4.13
CA ALA A 341 -15.43 -6.69 -5.35
C ALA A 341 -16.92 -6.86 -5.09
N GLU A 342 -17.75 -6.24 -5.93
CA GLU A 342 -19.17 -6.60 -6.10
C GLU A 342 -19.24 -7.56 -7.30
N THR A 343 -19.21 -8.85 -7.05
CA THR A 343 -19.34 -9.84 -8.11
C THR A 343 -20.62 -10.66 -7.93
N PRO A 344 -21.35 -10.97 -9.01
CA PRO A 344 -22.45 -11.91 -8.95
C PRO A 344 -21.97 -13.35 -8.68
N LEU A 345 -20.66 -13.60 -8.87
CA LEU A 345 -19.99 -14.84 -8.54
C LEU A 345 -19.35 -14.72 -7.16
N SER A 346 -19.84 -15.50 -6.23
CA SER A 346 -19.21 -15.67 -4.93
C SER A 346 -18.38 -16.96 -4.96
N VAL A 347 -17.10 -16.84 -4.64
CA VAL A 347 -16.21 -18.00 -4.48
C VAL A 347 -15.86 -18.11 -3.01
N SER A 348 -16.21 -19.22 -2.39
CA SER A 348 -15.82 -19.57 -1.04
C SER A 348 -14.73 -20.65 -1.04
N GLY A 349 -14.12 -20.85 0.11
CA GLY A 349 -13.03 -21.80 0.31
C GLY A 349 -11.87 -21.20 1.07
N THR A 350 -10.90 -22.03 1.41
CA THR A 350 -9.68 -21.65 2.12
C THR A 350 -8.52 -21.51 1.14
N ALA A 351 -7.99 -20.31 1.00
CA ALA A 351 -6.94 -19.99 0.03
C ALA A 351 -5.54 -19.97 0.67
N GLY A 352 -4.57 -20.49 -0.10
CA GLY A 352 -3.15 -20.34 0.12
C GLY A 352 -2.45 -19.85 -1.15
N ALA A 353 -1.36 -19.09 -0.99
CA ALA A 353 -0.56 -18.63 -2.12
C ALA A 353 0.89 -18.41 -1.73
N ASP A 354 1.80 -18.73 -2.65
CA ASP A 354 3.21 -18.36 -2.59
C ASP A 354 3.56 -17.55 -3.84
N LEU A 355 3.88 -16.28 -3.66
CA LEU A 355 4.08 -15.32 -4.75
C LEU A 355 5.48 -14.71 -4.68
N SER A 356 6.17 -14.64 -5.81
CA SER A 356 7.39 -13.84 -6.01
C SER A 356 7.07 -12.71 -6.97
N LEU A 357 7.24 -11.48 -6.53
CA LEU A 357 6.82 -10.27 -7.25
C LEU A 357 8.01 -9.31 -7.42
N GLN A 358 8.09 -8.65 -8.54
CA GLN A 358 8.99 -7.53 -8.79
C GLN A 358 8.29 -6.48 -9.64
N GLY A 359 8.70 -5.22 -9.47
CA GLY A 359 8.07 -4.14 -10.19
C GLY A 359 8.73 -2.80 -9.95
N ARG A 360 8.05 -1.75 -10.40
CA ARG A 360 8.47 -0.35 -10.19
C ARG A 360 7.25 0.49 -9.88
N GLY A 361 7.35 1.32 -8.82
CA GLY A 361 6.22 2.13 -8.35
C GLY A 361 5.13 1.32 -7.66
N PHE A 362 4.21 2.02 -7.00
CA PHE A 362 3.11 1.41 -6.25
C PHE A 362 1.74 1.92 -6.70
N SER A 363 1.70 2.83 -7.69
CA SER A 363 0.42 3.27 -8.27
C SER A 363 -0.17 2.18 -9.17
N MET A 364 -1.50 2.13 -9.32
CA MET A 364 -2.14 1.15 -10.22
C MET A 364 -1.63 1.23 -11.66
N PRO A 365 -1.40 2.43 -12.27
CA PRO A 365 -0.77 2.53 -13.59
C PRO A 365 0.65 1.95 -13.64
N ASP A 366 1.47 2.15 -12.59
CA ASP A 366 2.83 1.61 -12.53
C ASP A 366 2.82 0.10 -12.41
N LEU A 367 2.01 -0.45 -11.49
CA LEU A 367 1.84 -1.88 -11.29
C LEU A 367 1.34 -2.57 -12.55
N THR A 368 0.35 -2.00 -13.25
CA THR A 368 -0.15 -2.56 -14.51
C THR A 368 0.94 -2.67 -15.57
N LYS A 369 1.86 -1.70 -15.63
CA LYS A 369 2.94 -1.67 -16.63
C LYS A 369 4.15 -2.52 -16.25
N ALA A 370 4.52 -2.52 -14.97
CA ALA A 370 5.82 -2.97 -14.50
C ALA A 370 5.78 -4.17 -13.55
N LEU A 371 4.59 -4.60 -13.10
CA LEU A 371 4.50 -5.76 -12.20
C LEU A 371 4.77 -7.04 -12.99
N GLU A 372 5.78 -7.76 -12.55
CA GLU A 372 6.10 -9.12 -13.00
C GLU A 372 6.16 -10.04 -11.78
N GLY A 373 5.84 -11.30 -11.99
CA GLY A 373 5.93 -12.27 -10.90
C GLY A 373 5.54 -13.68 -11.33
N SER A 374 5.71 -14.59 -10.40
CA SER A 374 5.27 -15.97 -10.51
C SER A 374 4.77 -16.45 -9.17
N GLY A 375 3.95 -17.48 -9.16
CA GLY A 375 3.52 -18.08 -7.92
C GLY A 375 2.64 -19.29 -8.12
N HIS A 376 2.32 -19.90 -6.98
CA HIS A 376 1.41 -20.99 -6.85
C HIS A 376 0.23 -20.55 -5.98
N VAL A 377 -0.99 -20.89 -6.38
CA VAL A 377 -2.23 -20.61 -5.63
C VAL A 377 -3.00 -21.92 -5.47
N ALA A 378 -3.46 -22.17 -4.26
CA ALA A 378 -4.31 -23.31 -3.93
C ALA A 378 -5.55 -22.82 -3.17
N ILE A 379 -6.73 -23.31 -3.54
CA ILE A 379 -7.99 -23.08 -2.83
C ILE A 379 -8.57 -24.44 -2.49
N LYS A 380 -8.97 -24.65 -1.25
CA LYS A 380 -9.49 -25.91 -0.76
C LYS A 380 -10.91 -25.75 -0.23
N ASP A 381 -11.68 -26.84 -0.32
CA ASP A 381 -13.00 -26.99 0.27
C ASP A 381 -13.93 -25.80 -0.07
N GLY A 382 -14.07 -25.55 -1.38
CA GLY A 382 -14.72 -24.36 -1.85
C GLY A 382 -15.95 -24.61 -2.73
N LYS A 383 -16.61 -23.48 -3.04
CA LYS A 383 -17.82 -23.44 -3.85
C LYS A 383 -17.83 -22.18 -4.70
N ILE A 384 -18.16 -22.31 -5.97
CA ILE A 384 -18.44 -21.19 -6.87
C ILE A 384 -19.96 -21.05 -6.92
N GLU A 385 -20.51 -19.98 -6.36
CA GLU A 385 -21.94 -19.69 -6.42
C GLU A 385 -22.28 -18.83 -7.65
N GLY A 386 -23.51 -18.97 -8.13
CA GLY A 386 -24.01 -18.30 -9.33
C GLY A 386 -23.79 -19.08 -10.62
N VAL A 387 -22.98 -20.16 -10.60
CA VAL A 387 -22.66 -20.99 -11.77
C VAL A 387 -22.71 -22.47 -11.42
N ASN A 388 -23.41 -23.26 -12.25
CA ASN A 388 -23.33 -24.70 -12.27
C ASN A 388 -22.67 -25.15 -13.57
N ILE A 389 -21.37 -25.47 -13.51
CA ILE A 389 -20.59 -25.86 -14.69
C ILE A 389 -21.18 -27.10 -15.37
N LEU A 390 -21.70 -28.07 -14.61
CA LEU A 390 -22.33 -29.25 -15.18
C LEU A 390 -23.63 -28.92 -15.92
N GLN A 391 -24.41 -27.94 -15.44
CA GLN A 391 -25.63 -27.53 -16.13
C GLN A 391 -25.31 -26.80 -17.45
N GLU A 392 -24.23 -26.05 -17.52
CA GLU A 392 -23.73 -25.47 -18.78
C GLU A 392 -23.33 -26.56 -19.79
N VAL A 393 -22.73 -27.65 -19.31
CA VAL A 393 -22.42 -28.83 -20.14
C VAL A 393 -23.70 -29.50 -20.67
N VAL A 394 -24.72 -29.70 -19.81
CA VAL A 394 -26.02 -30.27 -20.19
C VAL A 394 -26.68 -29.40 -21.27
N ALA A 395 -26.67 -28.08 -21.08
CA ALA A 395 -27.23 -27.14 -22.05
C ALA A 395 -26.48 -27.16 -23.38
N ALA A 396 -25.15 -27.19 -23.37
CA ALA A 396 -24.33 -27.23 -24.58
C ALA A 396 -24.48 -28.54 -25.37
N LEU A 397 -24.74 -29.66 -24.68
CA LEU A 397 -24.99 -30.96 -25.28
C LEU A 397 -26.45 -31.16 -25.75
N ASN A 398 -27.32 -30.15 -25.59
CA ASN A 398 -28.74 -30.16 -25.89
C ASN A 398 -29.50 -31.35 -25.23
N VAL A 399 -29.12 -31.72 -24.02
CA VAL A 399 -29.79 -32.77 -23.24
C VAL A 399 -30.96 -32.17 -22.49
N VAL A 400 -32.18 -32.40 -22.97
CA VAL A 400 -33.40 -31.80 -22.42
C VAL A 400 -33.87 -32.58 -21.17
N GLY A 401 -34.26 -31.82 -20.13
CA GLY A 401 -34.89 -32.38 -18.93
C GLY A 401 -33.92 -33.02 -17.92
N MET A 402 -32.61 -32.85 -18.09
CA MET A 402 -31.61 -33.31 -17.14
C MET A 402 -31.05 -32.19 -16.29
N THR A 403 -31.00 -32.38 -14.98
CA THR A 403 -30.32 -31.49 -14.03
C THR A 403 -29.19 -32.25 -13.36
N LEU A 404 -28.00 -31.70 -13.39
CA LEU A 404 -26.80 -32.23 -12.76
C LEU A 404 -26.21 -31.22 -11.77
N GLY A 405 -25.73 -31.71 -10.62
CA GLY A 405 -25.15 -30.88 -9.58
C GLY A 405 -26.16 -30.01 -8.82
N GLU A 406 -25.67 -29.06 -8.07
CA GLU A 406 -26.51 -28.08 -7.36
C GLU A 406 -27.09 -27.02 -8.31
N ALA A 407 -28.29 -26.52 -8.04
CA ALA A 407 -29.06 -25.70 -8.98
C ALA A 407 -28.36 -24.44 -9.51
N LYS A 408 -27.46 -23.80 -8.75
CA LYS A 408 -26.72 -22.60 -9.15
C LYS A 408 -25.34 -22.52 -8.47
N ALA A 409 -24.67 -23.66 -8.33
CA ALA A 409 -23.37 -23.67 -7.71
C ALA A 409 -22.50 -24.84 -8.19
N THR A 410 -21.20 -24.66 -8.10
CA THR A 410 -20.21 -25.70 -8.36
C THR A 410 -19.31 -25.87 -7.14
N ALA A 411 -19.44 -27.02 -6.44
CA ALA A 411 -18.56 -27.37 -5.34
C ALA A 411 -17.27 -28.01 -5.86
N PHE A 412 -16.16 -27.76 -5.18
CA PHE A 412 -14.86 -28.35 -5.47
C PHE A 412 -14.09 -28.69 -4.19
N SER A 413 -13.26 -29.69 -4.24
CA SER A 413 -12.34 -30.05 -3.17
C SER A 413 -11.07 -29.22 -3.23
N THR A 414 -10.51 -29.05 -4.43
CA THR A 414 -9.31 -28.24 -4.64
C THR A 414 -9.37 -27.47 -5.97
N ILE A 415 -8.77 -26.27 -5.98
CA ILE A 415 -8.32 -25.57 -7.18
C ILE A 415 -6.86 -25.23 -6.95
N GLU A 416 -5.98 -25.70 -7.84
CA GLU A 416 -4.55 -25.41 -7.81
C GLU A 416 -4.12 -24.81 -9.14
N THR A 417 -3.22 -23.82 -9.09
CA THR A 417 -2.70 -23.20 -10.29
C THR A 417 -1.31 -22.62 -10.09
N ASP A 418 -0.47 -22.78 -11.10
CA ASP A 418 0.75 -21.99 -11.26
C ASP A 418 0.44 -20.78 -12.14
N LEU A 419 0.90 -19.63 -11.72
CA LEU A 419 0.64 -18.37 -12.42
C LEU A 419 1.91 -17.58 -12.71
N MET A 420 1.88 -16.82 -13.79
CA MET A 420 2.92 -15.85 -14.14
C MET A 420 2.25 -14.50 -14.43
N ILE A 421 2.72 -13.45 -13.76
CA ILE A 421 2.22 -12.09 -13.91
C ILE A 421 3.18 -11.31 -14.80
N LYS A 422 2.67 -10.71 -15.87
CA LYS A 422 3.44 -9.85 -16.76
C LYS A 422 2.52 -8.95 -17.59
N GLN A 423 2.92 -7.68 -17.76
CA GLN A 423 2.24 -6.72 -18.64
C GLN A 423 0.72 -6.59 -18.37
N GLY A 424 0.33 -6.52 -17.11
CA GLY A 424 -1.08 -6.40 -16.71
C GLY A 424 -1.92 -7.65 -16.93
N MET A 425 -1.28 -8.79 -17.16
CA MET A 425 -1.95 -10.09 -17.33
C MET A 425 -1.42 -11.12 -16.35
N ILE A 426 -2.30 -11.99 -15.88
CA ILE A 426 -2.01 -13.19 -15.13
C ILE A 426 -2.15 -14.37 -16.10
N ASN A 427 -1.04 -15.01 -16.41
CA ASN A 427 -1.02 -16.25 -17.18
C ASN A 427 -1.20 -17.42 -16.22
N VAL A 428 -2.32 -18.11 -16.32
CA VAL A 428 -2.66 -19.36 -15.63
C VAL A 428 -2.02 -20.48 -16.42
N GLN A 429 -0.89 -21.01 -15.93
CA GLN A 429 -0.09 -21.97 -16.67
C GLN A 429 -0.59 -23.40 -16.50
N ARG A 430 -1.01 -23.74 -15.30
CA ARG A 430 -1.51 -25.05 -14.94
C ARG A 430 -2.66 -24.88 -13.96
N LEU A 431 -3.87 -25.01 -14.47
CA LEU A 431 -5.08 -25.06 -13.67
C LEU A 431 -5.46 -26.51 -13.45
N LEU A 432 -5.64 -26.89 -12.20
CA LEU A 432 -6.25 -28.15 -11.78
C LEU A 432 -7.40 -27.82 -10.83
N MET A 433 -8.60 -28.27 -11.14
CA MET A 433 -9.75 -28.20 -10.24
C MET A 433 -10.34 -29.58 -10.09
N ASP A 434 -10.41 -30.04 -8.85
CA ASP A 434 -11.02 -31.34 -8.50
C ASP A 434 -12.39 -31.12 -7.86
N SER A 435 -13.40 -31.75 -8.40
CA SER A 435 -14.76 -31.83 -7.87
C SER A 435 -15.18 -33.29 -7.78
N HIS A 436 -16.23 -33.58 -7.01
CA HIS A 436 -16.82 -34.91 -6.97
C HIS A 436 -17.29 -35.39 -8.36
N ASP A 437 -17.81 -34.46 -9.15
CA ASP A 437 -18.47 -34.82 -10.42
C ASP A 437 -17.56 -34.66 -11.64
N PHE A 438 -16.43 -33.98 -11.52
CA PHE A 438 -15.47 -33.75 -12.61
C PHE A 438 -14.10 -33.34 -12.11
N GLN A 439 -13.11 -33.45 -12.99
CA GLN A 439 -11.81 -32.80 -12.88
C GLN A 439 -11.66 -31.84 -14.07
N ALA A 440 -11.26 -30.60 -13.78
CA ALA A 440 -10.95 -29.61 -14.80
C ALA A 440 -9.45 -29.32 -14.84
N THR A 441 -8.85 -29.39 -16.04
CA THR A 441 -7.42 -29.09 -16.26
C THR A 441 -7.26 -28.14 -17.43
N GLY A 442 -6.34 -27.19 -17.32
CA GLY A 442 -6.16 -26.23 -18.41
C GLY A 442 -5.29 -25.04 -18.05
N GLY A 443 -5.59 -23.90 -18.65
CA GLY A 443 -4.88 -22.66 -18.43
C GLY A 443 -5.43 -21.53 -19.30
N GLY A 444 -4.70 -20.42 -19.35
CA GLY A 444 -5.09 -19.26 -20.15
C GLY A 444 -4.65 -17.95 -19.52
N THR A 445 -5.42 -16.90 -19.71
CA THR A 445 -5.06 -15.56 -19.22
C THR A 445 -6.21 -14.86 -18.50
N ILE A 446 -5.86 -14.08 -17.47
CA ILE A 446 -6.76 -13.17 -16.75
C ILE A 446 -6.12 -11.79 -16.78
N GLY A 447 -6.79 -10.81 -17.38
CA GLY A 447 -6.32 -9.42 -17.41
C GLY A 447 -6.51 -8.71 -16.06
N PHE A 448 -5.69 -7.72 -15.76
CA PHE A 448 -5.95 -6.81 -14.65
C PHE A 448 -7.23 -5.97 -14.87
N ASP A 449 -7.69 -5.91 -16.12
CA ASP A 449 -9.00 -5.39 -16.52
C ASP A 449 -10.13 -6.40 -16.33
N GLN A 450 -9.85 -7.53 -15.67
CA GLN A 450 -10.77 -8.62 -15.33
C GLN A 450 -11.24 -9.45 -16.53
N ARG A 451 -10.70 -9.29 -17.73
CA ARG A 451 -11.02 -10.14 -18.87
C ARG A 451 -10.48 -11.55 -18.68
N LEU A 452 -11.31 -12.52 -19.00
CA LEU A 452 -11.00 -13.95 -18.92
C LEU A 452 -10.80 -14.51 -20.32
N ASN A 453 -9.80 -15.36 -20.47
CA ASN A 453 -9.60 -16.18 -21.65
C ASN A 453 -8.93 -17.49 -21.21
N LEU A 454 -9.76 -18.45 -20.77
CA LEU A 454 -9.28 -19.74 -20.27
C LEU A 454 -9.76 -20.86 -21.18
N LEU A 455 -8.90 -21.83 -21.43
CA LEU A 455 -9.21 -23.08 -22.10
C LEU A 455 -8.99 -24.23 -21.10
N VAL A 456 -10.05 -24.96 -20.82
CA VAL A 456 -10.09 -25.98 -19.77
C VAL A 456 -10.64 -27.27 -20.34
N ASN A 457 -9.98 -28.38 -20.11
CA ASN A 457 -10.53 -29.72 -20.35
C ASN A 457 -11.31 -30.20 -19.13
N LEU A 458 -12.60 -30.43 -19.30
CA LEU A 458 -13.48 -30.92 -18.26
C LEU A 458 -13.61 -32.45 -18.43
N ASN A 459 -13.03 -33.21 -17.50
CA ASN A 459 -13.11 -34.66 -17.44
C ASN A 459 -14.18 -35.08 -16.44
N LEU A 460 -15.34 -35.50 -16.93
CA LEU A 460 -16.47 -35.87 -16.07
C LEU A 460 -16.23 -37.18 -15.34
N SER A 461 -16.79 -37.31 -14.14
CA SER A 461 -16.76 -38.57 -13.40
C SER A 461 -17.48 -39.68 -14.20
N GLN A 462 -17.19 -40.91 -13.90
CA GLN A 462 -17.81 -42.07 -14.58
C GLN A 462 -19.34 -42.04 -14.41
N GLU A 463 -19.82 -41.69 -13.21
CA GLU A 463 -21.25 -41.62 -12.91
C GLU A 463 -21.96 -40.55 -13.76
N VAL A 464 -21.43 -39.34 -13.80
CA VAL A 464 -21.98 -38.22 -14.59
C VAL A 464 -21.92 -38.57 -16.09
N SER A 465 -20.81 -39.15 -16.55
CA SER A 465 -20.61 -39.55 -17.94
C SER A 465 -21.63 -40.59 -18.40
N GLN A 466 -21.91 -41.57 -17.55
CA GLN A 466 -22.91 -42.60 -17.85
C GLN A 466 -24.34 -42.06 -17.86
N LYS A 467 -24.70 -41.18 -16.93
CA LYS A 467 -25.99 -40.49 -16.93
C LYS A 467 -26.21 -39.72 -18.24
N LEU A 468 -25.21 -38.95 -18.69
CA LEU A 468 -25.26 -38.20 -19.94
C LEU A 468 -25.32 -39.13 -21.17
N ALA A 469 -24.56 -40.24 -21.16
CA ALA A 469 -24.59 -41.24 -22.23
C ALA A 469 -25.94 -41.95 -22.35
N GLY A 470 -26.68 -42.11 -21.25
CA GLY A 470 -28.06 -42.59 -21.25
C GLY A 470 -29.03 -41.67 -21.98
N ALA A 471 -28.82 -40.38 -21.90
CA ALA A 471 -29.69 -39.36 -22.48
C ALA A 471 -29.24 -38.88 -23.88
N SER A 472 -27.96 -39.09 -24.27
CA SER A 472 -27.42 -38.60 -25.55
C SER A 472 -26.60 -39.69 -26.26
N PRO A 473 -27.04 -40.14 -27.44
CA PRO A 473 -26.27 -41.08 -28.25
C PRO A 473 -24.88 -40.57 -28.65
N VAL A 474 -24.77 -39.28 -28.91
CA VAL A 474 -23.48 -38.60 -29.24
C VAL A 474 -22.49 -38.73 -28.08
N VAL A 475 -22.96 -38.50 -26.85
CA VAL A 475 -22.15 -38.70 -25.64
C VAL A 475 -21.69 -40.13 -25.48
N ARG A 476 -22.58 -41.08 -25.73
CA ARG A 476 -22.26 -42.52 -25.63
C ARG A 476 -21.09 -42.94 -26.53
N VAL A 477 -21.06 -42.39 -27.75
CA VAL A 477 -19.97 -42.63 -28.71
C VAL A 477 -18.68 -41.88 -28.31
N ALA A 478 -18.80 -40.73 -27.67
CA ALA A 478 -17.68 -39.91 -27.26
C ALA A 478 -16.98 -40.37 -25.97
N LEU A 479 -17.53 -41.35 -25.27
CA LEU A 479 -16.90 -41.89 -24.06
C LEU A 479 -15.56 -42.52 -24.36
N LYS A 480 -14.55 -42.19 -23.56
CA LYS A 480 -13.26 -42.87 -23.52
C LYS A 480 -13.08 -43.46 -22.11
N ASP A 481 -12.86 -44.76 -22.01
CA ASP A 481 -12.76 -45.49 -20.74
C ASP A 481 -13.94 -45.20 -19.78
N GLY A 482 -15.15 -45.06 -20.33
CA GLY A 482 -16.38 -44.80 -19.60
C GLY A 482 -16.54 -43.33 -19.11
N ARG A 483 -15.67 -42.44 -19.51
CA ARG A 483 -15.69 -41.02 -19.13
C ARG A 483 -15.80 -40.09 -20.34
N LEU A 484 -16.48 -38.96 -20.15
CA LEU A 484 -16.58 -37.91 -21.14
C LEU A 484 -15.58 -36.78 -20.81
N SER A 485 -14.79 -36.38 -21.82
CA SER A 485 -13.87 -35.27 -21.74
C SER A 485 -14.29 -34.18 -22.73
N LEU A 486 -14.51 -32.96 -22.24
CA LEU A 486 -15.03 -31.81 -23.01
C LEU A 486 -14.09 -30.62 -22.89
N PRO A 487 -13.66 -30.03 -24.02
CA PRO A 487 -12.99 -28.72 -23.97
C PRO A 487 -14.01 -27.60 -23.69
N LEU A 488 -13.77 -26.85 -22.62
CA LEU A 488 -14.56 -25.71 -22.15
C LEU A 488 -13.74 -24.45 -22.32
N THR A 489 -14.33 -23.43 -22.92
CA THR A 489 -13.77 -22.06 -22.94
C THR A 489 -14.48 -21.20 -21.91
N VAL A 490 -13.72 -20.41 -21.14
CA VAL A 490 -14.25 -19.40 -20.23
C VAL A 490 -13.73 -18.03 -20.70
N THR A 491 -14.64 -17.19 -21.15
CA THR A 491 -14.36 -15.84 -21.70
C THR A 491 -15.20 -14.79 -21.00
N GLY A 492 -15.22 -13.54 -21.50
CA GLY A 492 -15.92 -12.42 -20.88
C GLY A 492 -15.11 -11.78 -19.77
N THR A 493 -15.74 -11.41 -18.66
CA THR A 493 -15.09 -10.80 -17.51
C THR A 493 -15.36 -11.61 -16.24
N ALA A 494 -14.56 -11.37 -15.18
CA ALA A 494 -14.77 -12.00 -13.88
C ALA A 494 -16.16 -11.71 -13.29
N HIS A 495 -16.79 -10.58 -13.68
CA HIS A 495 -18.14 -10.22 -13.26
C HIS A 495 -19.24 -10.85 -14.12
N ALA A 496 -18.95 -11.13 -15.39
CA ALA A 496 -19.87 -11.71 -16.35
C ALA A 496 -19.14 -12.74 -17.23
N PRO A 497 -18.79 -13.91 -16.68
CA PRO A 497 -18.13 -14.97 -17.42
C PRO A 497 -19.08 -15.59 -18.44
N SER A 498 -18.55 -15.97 -19.59
CA SER A 498 -19.23 -16.70 -20.64
C SER A 498 -18.59 -18.06 -20.82
N TYR A 499 -19.39 -19.09 -20.80
CA TYR A 499 -18.96 -20.48 -20.92
C TYR A 499 -19.31 -21.01 -22.31
N GLY A 500 -18.36 -21.64 -22.99
CA GLY A 500 -18.54 -22.27 -24.28
C GLY A 500 -17.97 -23.69 -24.29
N VAL A 501 -18.71 -24.66 -24.85
CA VAL A 501 -18.19 -25.99 -25.09
C VAL A 501 -17.75 -26.11 -26.55
N ASP A 502 -16.50 -26.49 -26.83
CA ASP A 502 -16.03 -26.71 -28.19
C ASP A 502 -16.60 -28.03 -28.76
N MET A 503 -17.78 -27.89 -29.36
CA MET A 503 -18.47 -29.02 -30.01
C MET A 503 -17.74 -29.52 -31.27
N LYS A 504 -16.92 -28.68 -31.95
CA LYS A 504 -16.16 -29.10 -33.14
C LYS A 504 -15.06 -30.09 -32.77
N GLY A 505 -14.37 -29.84 -31.66
CA GLY A 505 -13.39 -30.79 -31.13
C GLY A 505 -14.03 -32.10 -30.68
N LEU A 506 -15.25 -32.09 -30.15
CA LEU A 506 -16.00 -33.25 -29.77
C LEU A 506 -16.43 -34.09 -31.01
N THR A 507 -17.05 -33.43 -31.99
CA THR A 507 -17.49 -34.11 -33.23
C THR A 507 -16.33 -34.65 -34.04
N GLY A 508 -15.19 -33.97 -34.08
CA GLY A 508 -13.95 -34.47 -34.71
C GLY A 508 -13.45 -35.76 -34.06
N LYS A 509 -13.40 -35.80 -32.71
CA LYS A 509 -13.03 -37.00 -31.96
C LYS A 509 -14.03 -38.16 -32.15
N VAL A 510 -15.33 -37.83 -32.22
CA VAL A 510 -16.38 -38.79 -32.53
C VAL A 510 -16.19 -39.38 -33.93
N GLN A 511 -15.93 -38.56 -34.95
CA GLN A 511 -15.65 -39.00 -36.32
C GLN A 511 -14.42 -39.90 -36.41
N GLU A 512 -13.35 -39.58 -35.71
CA GLU A 512 -12.12 -40.38 -35.66
C GLU A 512 -12.37 -41.75 -34.99
N GLN A 513 -13.11 -41.76 -33.87
CA GLN A 513 -13.46 -43.03 -33.19
C GLN A 513 -14.40 -43.90 -34.03
N VAL A 514 -15.38 -43.27 -34.69
CA VAL A 514 -16.26 -44.00 -35.62
C VAL A 514 -15.45 -44.59 -36.77
N LYS A 515 -14.54 -43.82 -37.36
CA LYS A 515 -13.65 -44.31 -38.42
C LYS A 515 -12.81 -45.50 -37.94
N LYS A 516 -12.21 -45.40 -36.74
CA LYS A 516 -11.41 -46.45 -36.14
C LYS A 516 -12.24 -47.73 -35.86
N LYS A 517 -13.45 -47.58 -35.32
CA LYS A 517 -14.35 -48.72 -35.10
C LYS A 517 -14.81 -49.38 -36.42
N VAL A 518 -15.04 -48.57 -37.46
CA VAL A 518 -15.36 -49.10 -38.80
C VAL A 518 -14.15 -49.84 -39.38
N GLU A 519 -12.94 -49.32 -39.25
CA GLU A 519 -11.70 -50.00 -39.67
C GLU A 519 -11.48 -51.33 -38.92
N GLU A 520 -11.65 -51.32 -37.58
CA GLU A 520 -11.56 -52.54 -36.74
C GLU A 520 -12.62 -53.59 -37.13
N ALA A 521 -13.82 -53.13 -37.41
CA ALA A 521 -14.92 -54.01 -37.85
C ALA A 521 -14.69 -54.60 -39.24
N VAL A 522 -14.15 -53.79 -40.17
CA VAL A 522 -13.75 -54.27 -41.52
C VAL A 522 -12.59 -55.27 -41.43
N ASP A 523 -11.60 -54.98 -40.57
CA ASP A 523 -10.46 -55.90 -40.35
C ASP A 523 -10.90 -57.24 -39.66
N GLY A 524 -11.87 -57.15 -38.72
CA GLY A 524 -12.51 -58.27 -38.10
C GLY A 524 -13.30 -59.14 -39.09
N LEU A 525 -13.92 -58.55 -40.11
CA LEU A 525 -14.56 -59.28 -41.23
C LEU A 525 -13.54 -59.96 -42.12
N LEU A 526 -12.47 -59.28 -42.47
CA LEU A 526 -11.41 -59.84 -43.31
C LEU A 526 -10.69 -61.00 -42.63
N LYS A 527 -10.61 -61.00 -41.31
CA LYS A 527 -10.03 -62.07 -40.48
C LYS A 527 -11.04 -63.15 -40.05
N GLY A 528 -12.31 -63.05 -40.46
CA GLY A 528 -13.34 -64.02 -40.17
C GLY A 528 -13.81 -64.11 -38.71
N THR A 529 -13.46 -63.13 -37.91
CA THR A 529 -13.77 -63.08 -36.48
C THR A 529 -15.09 -62.35 -36.14
N THR A 530 -15.70 -61.64 -37.10
CA THR A 530 -16.98 -60.88 -36.93
C THR A 530 -18.00 -61.36 -37.98
N LYS A 531 -19.25 -61.60 -37.59
CA LYS A 531 -20.30 -62.03 -38.53
C LYS A 531 -20.97 -60.81 -39.18
N PRO A 532 -21.33 -60.86 -40.48
CA PRO A 532 -21.96 -59.75 -41.19
C PRO A 532 -23.24 -59.15 -40.54
N LYS A 533 -24.02 -60.03 -39.89
CA LYS A 533 -25.25 -59.63 -39.19
C LYS A 533 -25.01 -58.73 -37.94
N ASP A 534 -23.89 -58.94 -37.28
CA ASP A 534 -23.55 -58.16 -36.08
C ASP A 534 -23.10 -56.76 -36.47
N LEU A 535 -22.44 -56.61 -37.62
CA LEU A 535 -22.06 -55.31 -38.21
C LEU A 535 -23.24 -54.46 -38.68
N GLU A 536 -24.24 -55.11 -39.28
CA GLU A 536 -25.43 -54.39 -39.73
C GLU A 536 -26.22 -53.81 -38.53
N LYS A 537 -26.23 -54.53 -37.42
CA LYS A 537 -26.83 -54.09 -36.18
C LYS A 537 -26.06 -52.93 -35.51
N GLU A 538 -24.72 -53.08 -35.40
CA GLU A 538 -23.86 -52.03 -34.85
C GLU A 538 -23.79 -50.80 -35.76
N GLY A 539 -23.76 -50.96 -37.08
CA GLY A 539 -23.80 -49.85 -38.04
C GLY A 539 -25.12 -49.09 -38.02
N LYS A 540 -26.25 -49.79 -37.89
CA LYS A 540 -27.57 -49.17 -37.71
C LYS A 540 -27.70 -48.43 -36.38
N GLU A 541 -27.15 -48.98 -35.27
CA GLU A 541 -27.15 -48.27 -33.97
C GLU A 541 -26.24 -47.05 -33.98
N LEU A 542 -25.07 -47.11 -34.62
CA LEU A 542 -24.16 -45.97 -34.81
C LEU A 542 -24.80 -44.88 -35.67
N LEU A 543 -25.41 -45.22 -36.80
CA LEU A 543 -26.09 -44.27 -37.67
C LEU A 543 -27.33 -43.64 -36.99
N LYS A 544 -28.10 -44.43 -36.26
CA LYS A 544 -29.25 -43.96 -35.49
C LYS A 544 -28.81 -43.04 -34.34
N GLY A 545 -27.61 -43.27 -33.76
CA GLY A 545 -27.00 -42.40 -32.75
C GLY A 545 -26.43 -41.09 -33.29
N LEU A 546 -25.93 -41.09 -34.54
CA LEU A 546 -25.32 -39.93 -35.18
C LEU A 546 -26.34 -38.98 -35.86
N PHE A 547 -27.44 -39.52 -36.42
CA PHE A 547 -28.36 -38.76 -37.25
C PHE A 547 -29.79 -38.62 -36.66
N GLY A 548 -30.05 -39.16 -35.48
CA GLY A 548 -31.29 -38.86 -34.73
C GLY A 548 -32.61 -39.27 -35.40
N ARG A 549 -32.59 -40.29 -36.25
CA ARG A 549 -33.81 -40.91 -36.84
C ARG A 549 -33.82 -42.44 -36.71
#